data_755ad7323f345319d3fcc0e2d86da859
#
_entry.id   755ad7323f345319d3fcc0e2d86da859
#
_cell.length_a   1.000
_cell.length_b   1.000
_cell.length_c   1.000
_cell.angle_alpha   90.00
_cell.angle_beta   90.00
_cell.angle_gamma   90.00
#
_symmetry.space_group_name_H-M   'P 1'
#
loop_
_entity.id
_entity.type
_entity.pdbx_description
1 polymer ?
#
loop_
_entity_poly.entity_id
_entity_poly.type
_entity_poly.pdbx_seq_one_letter_code
_entity_poly.pdbx_strand_id
1 'polypeptide(L)'
;MSPKTLYDKIWDAHLVHEADDGTCLLYIDRHLVHEVTSPQAFEGLRMAGRTVHAPDKTIGVPDHNVPTTLDRANAATMTEDSRIQVEALDKNAKDFGIHYYPVSDVRQGIVHIVGPEQGWTLPGMTVVCGDSHTATHGAFGALAHGIGTSEVEHVLATQTLIQRKGKNMKVEITGKLAPGVTAKDITLSVIGKTGTAGGTGYVIEYCGEAIRDLSMEGRMTVCNMAIEGGARAGLIAPDEKTFEYCKGRPHAPKGAQWEAAMTWWKTLFSDEDAHWDKVVTIRGEDIAPVVTWGTSPEDVLPITASVPAPSDFKGGKVDAARRSLDYMGLTAGTPLAEVPIDTVFIGSCTNGRIEDLRAAAAILKGKKIKDGLRAMVVPGSGLVRAQAEEEGLAQIFIDAGFEWRLAGCSMCLAMNPDQLAPGERCAATSNRNFEGRQGKGGRTHLMSPAMAAAAAVTGRLTDVREMM
;
A
#
# COMPACT_ATOMS: atom_id res chain seq x y z
N MET A 1 28.09 -9.17 -20.97
CA MET A 1 26.77 -9.64 -20.49
C MET A 1 25.72 -8.78 -21.16
N SER A 2 24.54 -9.29 -21.48
CA SER A 2 23.42 -8.46 -21.99
C SER A 2 22.97 -7.47 -20.95
N PRO A 3 22.57 -6.24 -21.34
CA PRO A 3 21.99 -5.27 -20.40
C PRO A 3 20.78 -5.84 -19.68
N LYS A 4 20.63 -5.52 -18.39
CA LYS A 4 19.59 -6.07 -17.50
C LYS A 4 18.82 -4.96 -16.81
N THR A 5 17.51 -5.18 -16.62
CA THR A 5 16.71 -4.33 -15.73
C THR A 5 17.01 -4.64 -14.27
N LEU A 6 16.60 -3.76 -13.35
CA LEU A 6 16.66 -4.02 -11.91
C LEU A 6 15.94 -5.33 -11.56
N TYR A 7 14.77 -5.56 -12.17
CA TYR A 7 14.02 -6.81 -12.00
C TYR A 7 14.83 -8.02 -12.44
N ASP A 8 15.47 -7.98 -13.61
CA ASP A 8 16.30 -9.09 -14.11
C ASP A 8 17.46 -9.39 -13.16
N LYS A 9 18.13 -8.34 -12.63
CA LYS A 9 19.26 -8.50 -11.70
C LYS A 9 18.85 -9.18 -10.41
N ILE A 10 17.70 -8.78 -9.83
CA ILE A 10 17.19 -9.38 -8.60
C ILE A 10 16.70 -10.81 -8.88
N TRP A 11 15.95 -11.02 -9.96
CA TRP A 11 15.47 -12.34 -10.34
C TRP A 11 16.61 -13.33 -10.49
N ASP A 12 17.63 -12.99 -11.29
CA ASP A 12 18.74 -13.88 -11.59
C ASP A 12 19.59 -14.20 -10.33
N ALA A 13 19.68 -13.25 -9.37
CA ALA A 13 20.37 -13.46 -8.10
C ALA A 13 19.63 -14.44 -7.17
N HIS A 14 18.32 -14.66 -7.37
CA HIS A 14 17.48 -15.51 -6.53
C HIS A 14 16.99 -16.78 -7.24
N LEU A 15 17.31 -16.93 -8.52
CA LEU A 15 16.93 -18.10 -9.30
C LEU A 15 17.70 -19.33 -8.83
N VAL A 16 16.99 -20.29 -8.24
CA VAL A 16 17.56 -21.58 -7.77
C VAL A 16 17.56 -22.60 -8.92
N HIS A 17 16.47 -22.65 -9.68
CA HIS A 17 16.31 -23.58 -10.79
C HIS A 17 15.29 -23.07 -11.79
N GLU A 18 15.52 -23.34 -13.06
CA GLU A 18 14.56 -23.13 -14.14
C GLU A 18 14.30 -24.46 -14.86
N ALA A 19 13.04 -24.85 -14.92
CA ALA A 19 12.61 -26.04 -15.63
C ALA A 19 12.43 -25.78 -17.13
N ASP A 20 12.41 -26.86 -17.94
CA ASP A 20 12.30 -26.78 -19.40
C ASP A 20 11.04 -26.06 -19.89
N ASP A 21 9.98 -26.00 -19.08
CA ASP A 21 8.73 -25.29 -19.40
C ASP A 21 8.75 -23.81 -19.00
N GLY A 22 9.88 -23.29 -18.52
CA GLY A 22 10.07 -21.92 -18.05
C GLY A 22 9.52 -21.66 -16.64
N THR A 23 9.16 -22.71 -15.90
CA THR A 23 8.82 -22.62 -14.48
C THR A 23 10.10 -22.46 -13.65
N CYS A 24 10.14 -21.45 -12.78
CA CYS A 24 11.31 -21.11 -11.98
C CYS A 24 11.06 -21.37 -10.50
N LEU A 25 12.08 -21.83 -9.80
CA LEU A 25 12.14 -21.90 -8.35
C LEU A 25 12.99 -20.74 -7.85
N LEU A 26 12.38 -19.82 -7.10
CA LEU A 26 13.04 -18.64 -6.54
C LEU A 26 13.29 -18.82 -5.06
N TYR A 27 14.47 -18.41 -4.59
CA TYR A 27 14.74 -18.26 -3.16
C TYR A 27 14.05 -17.01 -2.63
N ILE A 28 13.48 -17.08 -1.42
CA ILE A 28 12.78 -15.98 -0.77
C ILE A 28 13.57 -15.53 0.47
N ASP A 29 14.01 -14.26 0.48
CA ASP A 29 14.79 -13.70 1.59
C ASP A 29 13.95 -13.41 2.83
N ARG A 30 12.70 -12.93 2.65
CA ARG A 30 11.80 -12.55 3.74
C ARG A 30 10.38 -13.00 3.47
N HIS A 31 9.78 -13.56 4.50
CA HIS A 31 8.37 -13.93 4.50
C HIS A 31 7.64 -13.16 5.59
N LEU A 32 6.68 -12.34 5.19
CA LEU A 32 5.81 -11.62 6.09
C LEU A 32 4.48 -12.37 6.19
N VAL A 33 3.99 -12.60 7.40
CA VAL A 33 2.72 -13.31 7.63
C VAL A 33 1.79 -12.52 8.53
N HIS A 34 0.51 -12.59 8.27
CA HIS A 34 -0.54 -11.96 9.07
C HIS A 34 -1.67 -12.96 9.37
N GLU A 35 -2.63 -12.58 10.18
CA GLU A 35 -3.64 -13.48 10.75
C GLU A 35 -4.64 -14.03 9.73
N VAL A 36 -4.83 -13.38 8.57
CA VAL A 36 -5.89 -13.79 7.63
C VAL A 36 -5.47 -14.97 6.75
N THR A 37 -4.25 -14.97 6.20
CA THR A 37 -3.79 -15.97 5.21
C THR A 37 -2.87 -17.04 5.79
N SER A 38 -2.44 -16.90 7.03
CA SER A 38 -1.47 -17.84 7.63
C SER A 38 -2.06 -19.03 8.40
N PRO A 39 -3.27 -19.01 8.97
CA PRO A 39 -3.75 -20.13 9.80
C PRO A 39 -3.75 -21.47 9.09
N GLN A 40 -4.30 -21.55 7.87
CA GLN A 40 -4.35 -22.77 7.07
C GLN A 40 -2.96 -23.23 6.63
N ALA A 41 -2.05 -22.29 6.33
CA ALA A 41 -0.67 -22.61 5.95
C ALA A 41 0.10 -23.27 7.11
N PHE A 42 -0.02 -22.77 8.31
CA PHE A 42 0.59 -23.38 9.50
C PHE A 42 -0.06 -24.72 9.86
N GLU A 43 -1.37 -24.87 9.66
CA GLU A 43 -2.04 -26.14 9.87
C GLU A 43 -1.56 -27.20 8.86
N GLY A 44 -1.37 -26.83 7.58
CA GLY A 44 -0.78 -27.69 6.56
C GLY A 44 0.61 -28.20 6.97
N LEU A 45 1.46 -27.32 7.53
CA LEU A 45 2.76 -27.75 8.07
C LEU A 45 2.62 -28.78 9.20
N ARG A 46 1.69 -28.57 10.15
CA ARG A 46 1.45 -29.54 11.26
C ARG A 46 0.99 -30.88 10.72
N MET A 47 0.01 -30.89 9.82
CA MET A 47 -0.50 -32.12 9.22
C MET A 47 0.58 -32.87 8.45
N ALA A 48 1.50 -32.18 7.80
CA ALA A 48 2.62 -32.77 7.08
C ALA A 48 3.82 -33.14 7.97
N GLY A 49 3.76 -32.82 9.29
CA GLY A 49 4.86 -33.04 10.21
C GLY A 49 6.09 -32.17 9.90
N ARG A 50 5.90 -31.00 9.32
CA ARG A 50 6.96 -30.05 8.91
C ARG A 50 7.08 -28.90 9.89
N THR A 51 8.27 -28.32 9.94
CA THR A 51 8.57 -27.07 10.67
C THR A 51 8.69 -25.91 9.67
N VAL A 52 8.74 -24.68 10.18
CA VAL A 52 9.15 -23.52 9.36
C VAL A 52 10.64 -23.67 9.06
N HIS A 53 10.99 -23.58 7.78
CA HIS A 53 12.35 -23.80 7.28
C HIS A 53 13.33 -22.75 7.80
N ALA A 54 12.94 -21.47 7.77
CA ALA A 54 13.76 -20.35 8.20
C ALA A 54 12.96 -19.37 9.09
N PRO A 55 12.74 -19.71 10.37
CA PRO A 55 11.95 -18.89 11.27
C PRO A 55 12.57 -17.50 11.52
N ASP A 56 13.90 -17.38 11.41
CA ASP A 56 14.64 -16.11 11.51
C ASP A 56 14.41 -15.17 10.30
N LYS A 57 13.82 -15.66 9.21
CA LYS A 57 13.47 -14.89 8.00
C LYS A 57 11.98 -14.63 7.88
N THR A 58 11.20 -15.09 8.85
CA THR A 58 9.74 -14.97 8.88
C THR A 58 9.31 -14.07 10.03
N ILE A 59 8.45 -13.09 9.72
CA ILE A 59 7.86 -12.18 10.72
C ILE A 59 6.35 -12.22 10.64
N GLY A 60 5.70 -12.36 11.80
CA GLY A 60 4.25 -12.31 11.97
C GLY A 60 3.81 -10.99 12.59
N VAL A 61 2.72 -10.41 12.05
CA VAL A 61 2.09 -9.20 12.59
C VAL A 61 0.57 -9.30 12.34
N PRO A 62 -0.28 -9.20 13.37
CA PRO A 62 -1.72 -9.08 13.16
C PRO A 62 -2.07 -7.62 12.81
N ASP A 63 -2.84 -7.41 11.73
CA ASP A 63 -3.14 -6.06 11.23
C ASP A 63 -4.52 -5.89 10.57
N HIS A 64 -5.09 -6.95 10.00
CA HIS A 64 -6.33 -6.87 9.22
C HIS A 64 -7.59 -6.89 10.09
N ASN A 65 -7.67 -7.84 11.02
CA ASN A 65 -8.82 -8.07 11.89
C ASN A 65 -8.73 -7.34 13.24
N VAL A 66 -7.66 -6.58 13.46
CA VAL A 66 -7.41 -5.90 14.71
C VAL A 66 -8.25 -4.62 14.79
N PRO A 67 -9.08 -4.41 15.85
CA PRO A 67 -9.76 -3.16 16.08
C PRO A 67 -8.79 -2.01 16.28
N THR A 68 -9.18 -0.81 15.87
CA THR A 68 -8.36 0.40 16.02
C THR A 68 -8.85 1.35 17.11
N THR A 69 -9.92 0.98 17.82
CA THR A 69 -10.44 1.72 18.98
C THR A 69 -9.50 1.59 20.18
N LEU A 70 -9.52 2.60 21.05
CA LEU A 70 -8.64 2.65 22.23
C LEU A 70 -8.88 1.51 23.23
N ASP A 71 -10.07 0.93 23.21
CA ASP A 71 -10.48 -0.21 24.04
C ASP A 71 -10.26 -1.58 23.34
N ARG A 72 -9.45 -1.65 22.28
CA ARG A 72 -9.22 -2.88 21.50
C ARG A 72 -8.74 -4.09 22.30
N ALA A 73 -8.23 -3.88 23.51
CA ALA A 73 -7.89 -4.96 24.45
C ALA A 73 -9.14 -5.70 24.98
N ASN A 74 -10.33 -5.10 24.86
CA ASN A 74 -11.59 -5.73 25.21
C ASN A 74 -11.99 -6.72 24.11
N ALA A 75 -12.09 -8.01 24.46
CA ALA A 75 -12.47 -9.07 23.51
C ALA A 75 -13.83 -8.80 22.80
N ALA A 76 -14.72 -8.02 23.41
CA ALA A 76 -16.02 -7.65 22.81
C ALA A 76 -15.89 -6.69 21.61
N THR A 77 -14.71 -6.09 21.37
CA THR A 77 -14.48 -5.22 20.19
C THR A 77 -14.15 -5.99 18.93
N MET A 78 -13.86 -7.28 19.03
CA MET A 78 -13.61 -8.18 17.89
C MET A 78 -14.80 -9.10 17.66
N THR A 79 -15.02 -9.45 16.39
CA THR A 79 -15.87 -10.60 16.08
C THR A 79 -15.18 -11.88 16.52
N GLU A 80 -15.94 -12.97 16.72
CA GLU A 80 -15.37 -14.26 17.12
C GLU A 80 -14.35 -14.77 16.08
N ASP A 81 -14.68 -14.68 14.77
CA ASP A 81 -13.79 -15.09 13.69
C ASP A 81 -12.48 -14.30 13.70
N SER A 82 -12.54 -12.98 13.88
CA SER A 82 -11.36 -12.12 13.99
C SER A 82 -10.47 -12.51 15.15
N ARG A 83 -11.09 -12.77 16.32
CA ARG A 83 -10.37 -13.19 17.54
C ARG A 83 -9.66 -14.53 17.32
N ILE A 84 -10.35 -15.53 16.73
CA ILE A 84 -9.78 -16.85 16.44
C ILE A 84 -8.56 -16.73 15.52
N GLN A 85 -8.61 -15.89 14.49
CA GLN A 85 -7.50 -15.70 13.55
C GLN A 85 -6.29 -15.04 14.22
N VAL A 86 -6.49 -14.02 15.05
CA VAL A 86 -5.40 -13.37 15.80
C VAL A 86 -4.77 -14.33 16.80
N GLU A 87 -5.59 -15.07 17.58
CA GLU A 87 -5.11 -16.08 18.52
C GLU A 87 -4.37 -17.24 17.83
N ALA A 88 -4.82 -17.62 16.63
CA ALA A 88 -4.13 -18.63 15.81
C ALA A 88 -2.74 -18.14 15.39
N LEU A 89 -2.58 -16.87 14.99
CA LEU A 89 -1.28 -16.32 14.65
C LEU A 89 -0.36 -16.24 15.88
N ASP A 90 -0.86 -15.79 17.04
CA ASP A 90 -0.12 -15.80 18.32
C ASP A 90 0.44 -17.20 18.63
N LYS A 91 -0.43 -18.21 18.54
CA LYS A 91 -0.07 -19.61 18.81
C LYS A 91 0.95 -20.11 17.79
N ASN A 92 0.72 -19.85 16.49
CA ASN A 92 1.58 -20.31 15.41
C ASN A 92 2.98 -19.68 15.53
N ALA A 93 3.06 -18.36 15.81
CA ALA A 93 4.33 -17.68 15.98
C ALA A 93 5.17 -18.30 17.11
N LYS A 94 4.53 -18.66 18.22
CA LYS A 94 5.17 -19.33 19.35
C LYS A 94 5.58 -20.77 19.03
N ASP A 95 4.69 -21.55 18.42
CA ASP A 95 4.93 -22.97 18.14
C ASP A 95 6.06 -23.17 17.13
N PHE A 96 6.15 -22.29 16.13
CA PHE A 96 7.13 -22.37 15.05
C PHE A 96 8.36 -21.46 15.23
N GLY A 97 8.39 -20.65 16.29
CA GLY A 97 9.54 -19.84 16.66
C GLY A 97 9.86 -18.69 15.70
N ILE A 98 8.85 -18.18 14.98
CA ILE A 98 9.02 -17.03 14.09
C ILE A 98 9.06 -15.70 14.88
N HIS A 99 9.66 -14.66 14.28
CA HIS A 99 9.54 -13.32 14.86
C HIS A 99 8.08 -12.87 14.86
N TYR A 100 7.67 -12.19 15.95
CA TYR A 100 6.28 -11.81 16.11
C TYR A 100 6.12 -10.50 16.90
N TYR A 101 5.26 -9.62 16.42
CA TYR A 101 4.84 -8.40 17.12
C TYR A 101 3.33 -8.50 17.44
N PRO A 102 2.97 -8.92 18.66
CA PRO A 102 1.57 -9.06 19.06
C PRO A 102 0.84 -7.71 19.12
N VAL A 103 -0.49 -7.74 19.19
CA VAL A 103 -1.35 -6.55 19.25
C VAL A 103 -0.93 -5.56 20.38
N SER A 104 -0.34 -6.06 21.45
CA SER A 104 0.14 -5.25 22.59
C SER A 104 1.53 -4.63 22.39
N ASP A 105 2.28 -5.02 21.38
CA ASP A 105 3.62 -4.49 21.10
C ASP A 105 3.51 -3.12 20.42
N VAL A 106 4.33 -2.15 20.85
CA VAL A 106 4.37 -0.82 20.22
C VAL A 106 4.82 -0.87 18.75
N ARG A 107 5.51 -1.93 18.33
CA ARG A 107 5.92 -2.14 16.94
C ARG A 107 4.83 -2.76 16.07
N GLN A 108 3.70 -3.18 16.68
CA GLN A 108 2.57 -3.71 15.92
C GLN A 108 1.98 -2.63 15.01
N GLY A 109 1.53 -3.06 13.85
CA GLY A 109 0.93 -2.21 12.84
C GLY A 109 0.74 -2.98 11.55
N ILE A 110 0.45 -2.27 10.47
CA ILE A 110 0.28 -2.85 9.14
C ILE A 110 1.59 -3.49 8.70
N VAL A 111 1.56 -4.75 8.31
CA VAL A 111 2.74 -5.55 8.01
C VAL A 111 3.68 -4.87 6.98
N HIS A 112 3.12 -4.16 5.97
CA HIS A 112 3.88 -3.43 4.96
C HIS A 112 4.45 -2.08 5.44
N ILE A 113 4.14 -1.67 6.65
CA ILE A 113 4.78 -0.53 7.34
C ILE A 113 5.80 -1.06 8.34
N VAL A 114 5.44 -2.06 9.12
CA VAL A 114 6.33 -2.69 10.11
C VAL A 114 7.58 -3.29 9.46
N GLY A 115 7.43 -3.98 8.33
CA GLY A 115 8.58 -4.56 7.60
C GLY A 115 9.69 -3.55 7.31
N PRO A 116 9.41 -2.44 6.62
CA PRO A 116 10.37 -1.35 6.41
C PRO A 116 10.88 -0.70 7.69
N GLU A 117 10.00 -0.36 8.63
CA GLU A 117 10.38 0.30 9.90
C GLU A 117 11.37 -0.51 10.71
N GLN A 118 11.24 -1.83 10.69
CA GLN A 118 12.12 -2.72 11.44
C GLN A 118 13.37 -3.15 10.64
N GLY A 119 13.47 -2.75 9.35
CA GLY A 119 14.59 -3.14 8.50
C GLY A 119 14.52 -4.59 8.00
N TRP A 120 13.32 -5.17 7.95
CA TRP A 120 13.08 -6.48 7.31
C TRP A 120 13.14 -6.38 5.79
N THR A 121 12.84 -5.20 5.25
CA THR A 121 12.92 -4.91 3.82
C THR A 121 14.21 -4.17 3.52
N LEU A 122 15.04 -4.73 2.64
CA LEU A 122 16.31 -4.15 2.23
C LEU A 122 16.47 -4.26 0.70
N PRO A 123 17.30 -3.40 0.07
CA PRO A 123 17.52 -3.46 -1.37
C PRO A 123 17.99 -4.83 -1.87
N GLY A 124 17.48 -5.22 -3.03
CA GLY A 124 17.85 -6.44 -3.72
C GLY A 124 17.26 -7.73 -3.16
N MET A 125 16.45 -7.69 -2.10
CA MET A 125 15.80 -8.85 -1.52
C MET A 125 14.57 -9.29 -2.30
N THR A 126 14.19 -10.56 -2.13
CA THR A 126 12.86 -11.09 -2.44
C THR A 126 12.01 -11.11 -1.18
N VAL A 127 10.80 -10.54 -1.24
CA VAL A 127 9.88 -10.42 -0.11
C VAL A 127 8.50 -10.90 -0.51
N VAL A 128 7.90 -11.80 0.27
CA VAL A 128 6.54 -12.29 0.03
C VAL A 128 5.65 -12.17 1.26
N CYS A 129 4.35 -12.06 1.03
CA CYS A 129 3.32 -12.03 2.06
C CYS A 129 2.00 -12.52 1.45
N GLY A 130 1.10 -13.02 2.27
CA GLY A 130 -0.26 -13.39 1.87
C GLY A 130 -1.18 -12.18 1.59
N ASP A 131 -0.63 -11.01 1.28
CA ASP A 131 -1.34 -9.76 0.96
C ASP A 131 -0.85 -9.18 -0.36
N SER A 132 -1.78 -8.70 -1.19
CA SER A 132 -1.49 -8.13 -2.52
C SER A 132 -0.62 -6.87 -2.47
N HIS A 133 -0.71 -6.06 -1.39
CA HIS A 133 0.08 -4.83 -1.25
C HIS A 133 1.53 -5.05 -0.79
N THR A 134 1.99 -6.29 -0.79
CA THR A 134 3.42 -6.63 -0.63
C THR A 134 4.31 -5.89 -1.63
N ALA A 135 3.77 -5.50 -2.78
CA ALA A 135 4.46 -4.64 -3.75
C ALA A 135 5.01 -3.33 -3.13
N THR A 136 4.50 -2.86 -1.99
CA THR A 136 5.02 -1.71 -1.22
C THR A 136 6.53 -1.79 -1.01
N HIS A 137 7.05 -2.98 -0.74
CA HIS A 137 8.47 -3.20 -0.44
C HIS A 137 9.39 -2.96 -1.65
N GLY A 138 8.82 -2.93 -2.86
CA GLY A 138 9.56 -2.58 -4.08
C GLY A 138 10.11 -1.15 -4.11
N ALA A 139 9.61 -0.26 -3.24
CA ALA A 139 10.16 1.07 -3.02
C ALA A 139 11.63 1.07 -2.57
N PHE A 140 12.08 -0.05 -2.02
CA PHE A 140 13.46 -0.28 -1.59
C PHE A 140 14.33 -0.96 -2.65
N GLY A 141 13.80 -1.20 -3.85
CA GLY A 141 14.47 -2.05 -4.83
C GLY A 141 14.47 -3.53 -4.42
N ALA A 142 13.43 -3.96 -3.72
CA ALA A 142 13.19 -5.36 -3.38
C ALA A 142 12.13 -5.95 -4.32
N LEU A 143 12.33 -7.16 -4.83
CA LEU A 143 11.32 -7.87 -5.60
C LEU A 143 10.27 -8.43 -4.62
N ALA A 144 9.14 -7.75 -4.53
CA ALA A 144 8.14 -8.03 -3.52
C ALA A 144 6.74 -8.18 -4.14
N HIS A 145 6.03 -9.25 -3.78
CA HIS A 145 4.69 -9.48 -4.29
C HIS A 145 3.85 -10.38 -3.37
N GLY A 146 2.53 -10.25 -3.50
CA GLY A 146 1.56 -11.08 -2.81
C GLY A 146 1.55 -12.52 -3.32
N ILE A 147 1.26 -13.46 -2.41
CA ILE A 147 1.14 -14.89 -2.68
C ILE A 147 -0.14 -15.47 -2.06
N GLY A 148 -0.64 -16.57 -2.61
CA GLY A 148 -1.81 -17.27 -2.08
C GLY A 148 -1.48 -18.13 -0.85
N THR A 149 -2.51 -18.54 -0.10
CA THR A 149 -2.35 -19.32 1.15
C THR A 149 -1.53 -20.61 0.98
N SER A 150 -1.70 -21.36 -0.12
CA SER A 150 -0.90 -22.54 -0.40
C SER A 150 0.56 -22.22 -0.72
N GLU A 151 0.82 -21.06 -1.33
CA GLU A 151 2.18 -20.56 -1.54
C GLU A 151 2.81 -20.09 -0.22
N VAL A 152 2.02 -19.51 0.71
CA VAL A 152 2.47 -19.20 2.07
C VAL A 152 2.97 -20.45 2.77
N GLU A 153 2.21 -21.57 2.72
CA GLU A 153 2.65 -22.87 3.26
C GLU A 153 3.95 -23.34 2.60
N HIS A 154 4.02 -23.27 1.26
CA HIS A 154 5.21 -23.67 0.51
C HIS A 154 6.46 -22.88 0.93
N VAL A 155 6.35 -21.56 1.03
CA VAL A 155 7.48 -20.72 1.45
C VAL A 155 7.87 -20.98 2.90
N LEU A 156 6.92 -21.15 3.82
CA LEU A 156 7.20 -21.54 5.20
C LEU A 156 7.98 -22.87 5.27
N ALA A 157 7.61 -23.84 4.43
CA ALA A 157 8.23 -25.16 4.42
C ALA A 157 9.62 -25.21 3.77
N THR A 158 9.90 -24.33 2.78
CA THR A 158 11.03 -24.50 1.87
C THR A 158 11.90 -23.26 1.67
N GLN A 159 11.43 -22.09 2.07
CA GLN A 159 12.02 -20.77 1.77
C GLN A 159 12.17 -20.49 0.26
N THR A 160 11.37 -21.16 -0.56
CA THR A 160 11.36 -20.97 -2.02
C THR A 160 9.94 -20.79 -2.53
N LEU A 161 9.82 -20.28 -3.75
CA LEU A 161 8.55 -20.05 -4.42
C LEU A 161 8.63 -20.46 -5.89
N ILE A 162 7.61 -21.16 -6.37
CA ILE A 162 7.48 -21.55 -7.78
C ILE A 162 6.79 -20.41 -8.53
N GLN A 163 7.45 -19.85 -9.54
CA GLN A 163 6.95 -18.71 -10.31
C GLN A 163 7.37 -18.80 -11.79
N ARG A 164 6.70 -18.02 -12.64
CA ARG A 164 7.17 -17.71 -14.00
C ARG A 164 7.64 -16.26 -14.04
N LYS A 165 8.75 -16.01 -14.76
CA LYS A 165 9.31 -14.67 -14.92
C LYS A 165 8.30 -13.77 -15.62
N GLY A 166 8.02 -12.61 -15.04
CA GLY A 166 7.18 -11.57 -15.63
C GLY A 166 7.94 -10.76 -16.68
N LYS A 167 7.19 -9.95 -17.43
CA LYS A 167 7.74 -8.99 -18.39
C LYS A 167 8.17 -7.69 -17.71
N ASN A 168 9.07 -6.95 -18.34
CA ASN A 168 9.58 -5.67 -17.87
C ASN A 168 8.73 -4.50 -18.38
N MET A 169 8.17 -3.70 -17.47
CA MET A 169 7.46 -2.46 -17.80
C MET A 169 8.14 -1.27 -17.13
N LYS A 170 8.43 -0.24 -17.90
CA LYS A 170 8.96 1.03 -17.39
C LYS A 170 7.82 2.05 -17.31
N VAL A 171 7.69 2.69 -16.16
CA VAL A 171 6.85 3.88 -15.96
C VAL A 171 7.74 5.03 -15.56
N GLU A 172 7.87 6.01 -16.43
CA GLU A 172 8.76 7.14 -16.26
C GLU A 172 7.96 8.43 -16.02
N ILE A 173 8.19 9.05 -14.86
CA ILE A 173 7.59 10.35 -14.53
C ILE A 173 8.69 11.41 -14.64
N THR A 174 8.65 12.17 -15.72
CA THR A 174 9.66 13.18 -16.04
C THR A 174 9.32 14.53 -15.40
N GLY A 175 10.33 15.38 -15.24
CA GLY A 175 10.17 16.76 -14.74
C GLY A 175 9.78 16.80 -13.25
N LYS A 176 9.00 17.81 -12.86
CA LYS A 176 8.63 18.10 -11.47
C LYS A 176 7.13 18.04 -11.26
N LEU A 177 6.71 17.66 -10.06
CA LEU A 177 5.31 17.72 -9.67
C LEU A 177 4.86 19.15 -9.41
N ALA A 178 3.63 19.46 -9.79
CA ALA A 178 2.99 20.73 -9.46
C ALA A 178 2.66 20.80 -7.94
N PRO A 179 2.51 22.01 -7.36
CA PRO A 179 2.06 22.16 -5.98
C PRO A 179 0.75 21.41 -5.72
N GLY A 180 0.65 20.78 -4.55
CA GLY A 180 -0.52 19.98 -4.15
C GLY A 180 -0.58 18.55 -4.73
N VAL A 181 0.30 18.21 -5.67
CA VAL A 181 0.42 16.86 -6.25
C VAL A 181 1.33 15.99 -5.38
N THR A 182 0.90 14.77 -5.12
CA THR A 182 1.59 13.79 -4.27
C THR A 182 1.86 12.47 -5.01
N ALA A 183 2.54 11.55 -4.35
CA ALA A 183 2.74 10.19 -4.84
C ALA A 183 1.42 9.45 -5.15
N LYS A 184 0.36 9.75 -4.39
CA LYS A 184 -0.99 9.19 -4.63
C LYS A 184 -1.55 9.64 -5.97
N ASP A 185 -1.37 10.90 -6.31
CA ASP A 185 -1.85 11.47 -7.58
C ASP A 185 -1.07 10.88 -8.77
N ILE A 186 0.24 10.66 -8.61
CA ILE A 186 1.06 9.95 -9.62
C ILE A 186 0.45 8.59 -9.90
N THR A 187 0.25 7.78 -8.87
CA THR A 187 -0.21 6.41 -9.00
C THR A 187 -1.59 6.30 -9.62
N LEU A 188 -2.54 7.10 -9.13
CA LEU A 188 -3.89 7.15 -9.69
C LEU A 188 -3.87 7.63 -11.14
N SER A 189 -3.03 8.60 -11.50
CA SER A 189 -2.88 9.07 -12.89
C SER A 189 -2.29 7.99 -13.80
N VAL A 190 -1.32 7.21 -13.31
CA VAL A 190 -0.77 6.05 -14.04
C VAL A 190 -1.87 5.01 -14.29
N ILE A 191 -2.63 4.65 -13.25
CA ILE A 191 -3.72 3.66 -13.36
C ILE A 191 -4.83 4.19 -14.28
N GLY A 192 -5.22 5.45 -14.15
CA GLY A 192 -6.20 6.08 -15.04
C GLY A 192 -5.79 6.05 -16.52
N LYS A 193 -4.48 6.23 -16.79
CA LYS A 193 -3.92 6.17 -18.16
C LYS A 193 -3.80 4.75 -18.70
N THR A 194 -3.41 3.78 -17.88
CA THR A 194 -3.09 2.40 -18.32
C THR A 194 -4.26 1.43 -18.14
N GLY A 195 -5.19 1.75 -17.25
CA GLY A 195 -6.26 0.86 -16.80
C GLY A 195 -5.81 -0.11 -15.70
N THR A 196 -6.76 -0.72 -15.01
CA THR A 196 -6.52 -1.71 -13.95
C THR A 196 -5.89 -3.02 -14.42
N ALA A 197 -5.90 -3.29 -15.72
CA ALA A 197 -5.22 -4.43 -16.34
C ALA A 197 -3.95 -4.04 -17.10
N GLY A 198 -3.55 -2.77 -17.07
CA GLY A 198 -2.44 -2.24 -17.87
C GLY A 198 -1.08 -2.84 -17.57
N GLY A 199 -0.88 -3.32 -16.34
CA GLY A 199 0.34 -3.97 -15.85
C GLY A 199 0.25 -5.49 -15.75
N THR A 200 -0.82 -6.13 -16.24
CA THR A 200 -1.01 -7.58 -16.12
C THR A 200 0.13 -8.36 -16.80
N GLY A 201 0.80 -9.21 -16.04
CA GLY A 201 1.96 -9.98 -16.50
C GLY A 201 3.29 -9.23 -16.45
N TYR A 202 3.29 -8.00 -15.94
CA TYR A 202 4.50 -7.17 -15.82
C TYR A 202 4.93 -6.99 -14.36
N VAL A 203 6.23 -6.75 -14.21
CA VAL A 203 6.82 -6.05 -13.07
C VAL A 203 7.11 -4.63 -13.54
N ILE A 204 6.59 -3.61 -12.81
CA ILE A 204 6.75 -2.21 -13.18
C ILE A 204 7.97 -1.62 -12.45
N GLU A 205 8.90 -1.04 -13.19
CA GLU A 205 9.91 -0.15 -12.62
C GLU A 205 9.48 1.31 -12.81
N TYR A 206 9.29 2.01 -11.70
CA TYR A 206 9.00 3.45 -11.69
C TYR A 206 10.31 4.24 -11.62
N CYS A 207 10.47 5.21 -12.50
CA CYS A 207 11.68 6.02 -12.62
C CYS A 207 11.36 7.44 -13.09
N GLY A 208 12.39 8.23 -13.37
CA GLY A 208 12.30 9.64 -13.77
C GLY A 208 12.58 10.59 -12.61
N GLU A 209 12.68 11.89 -12.92
CA GLU A 209 13.06 12.91 -11.95
C GLU A 209 12.04 12.99 -10.81
N ALA A 210 10.75 13.03 -11.14
CA ALA A 210 9.68 13.14 -10.13
C ALA A 210 9.67 11.96 -9.16
N ILE A 211 10.01 10.73 -9.61
CA ILE A 211 10.11 9.55 -8.72
C ILE A 211 11.34 9.63 -7.83
N ARG A 212 12.48 10.07 -8.37
CA ARG A 212 13.71 10.26 -7.57
C ARG A 212 13.54 11.33 -6.49
N ASP A 213 12.74 12.37 -6.77
CA ASP A 213 12.47 13.45 -5.82
C ASP A 213 11.56 13.02 -4.66
N LEU A 214 10.75 11.97 -4.81
CA LEU A 214 9.91 11.45 -3.75
C LEU A 214 10.73 11.02 -2.52
N SER A 215 10.13 11.18 -1.35
CA SER A 215 10.55 10.53 -0.10
C SER A 215 10.38 9.02 -0.19
N MET A 216 10.90 8.26 0.79
CA MET A 216 10.67 6.82 0.87
C MET A 216 9.18 6.50 1.07
N GLU A 217 8.46 7.29 1.84
CA GLU A 217 7.02 7.16 2.06
C GLU A 217 6.24 7.35 0.75
N GLY A 218 6.60 8.36 -0.05
CA GLY A 218 6.03 8.57 -1.38
C GLY A 218 6.33 7.40 -2.33
N ARG A 219 7.57 6.88 -2.33
CA ARG A 219 7.94 5.70 -3.12
C ARG A 219 7.17 4.45 -2.70
N MET A 220 6.97 4.26 -1.39
CA MET A 220 6.14 3.17 -0.87
C MET A 220 4.69 3.29 -1.33
N THR A 221 4.13 4.49 -1.39
CA THR A 221 2.78 4.73 -1.96
C THR A 221 2.71 4.35 -3.44
N VAL A 222 3.72 4.72 -4.23
CA VAL A 222 3.78 4.38 -5.66
C VAL A 222 3.84 2.87 -5.86
N CYS A 223 4.75 2.17 -5.19
CA CYS A 223 4.88 0.72 -5.32
C CYS A 223 3.69 -0.05 -4.73
N ASN A 224 3.10 0.44 -3.63
CA ASN A 224 1.91 -0.13 -3.01
C ASN A 224 0.77 -0.32 -4.01
N MET A 225 0.50 0.70 -4.82
CA MET A 225 -0.62 0.70 -5.75
C MET A 225 -0.28 0.12 -7.14
N ALA A 226 0.91 -0.42 -7.37
CA ALA A 226 1.24 -1.09 -8.62
C ALA A 226 0.29 -2.26 -8.93
N ILE A 227 -0.15 -2.98 -7.90
CA ILE A 227 -1.11 -4.08 -8.02
C ILE A 227 -2.49 -3.60 -8.50
N GLU A 228 -2.88 -2.36 -8.21
CA GLU A 228 -4.15 -1.80 -8.68
C GLU A 228 -4.14 -1.52 -10.19
N GLY A 229 -2.97 -1.37 -10.78
CA GLY A 229 -2.75 -1.37 -12.23
C GLY A 229 -2.59 -2.77 -12.83
N GLY A 230 -2.78 -3.84 -12.04
CA GLY A 230 -2.67 -5.24 -12.46
C GLY A 230 -1.24 -5.79 -12.49
N ALA A 231 -0.23 -5.03 -12.09
CA ALA A 231 1.15 -5.47 -12.08
C ALA A 231 1.43 -6.52 -10.99
N ARG A 232 2.39 -7.41 -11.24
CA ARG A 232 2.84 -8.40 -10.25
C ARG A 232 3.58 -7.75 -9.08
N ALA A 233 4.42 -6.74 -9.39
CA ALA A 233 5.20 -5.97 -8.45
C ALA A 233 5.47 -4.57 -9.00
N GLY A 234 5.79 -3.63 -8.11
CA GLY A 234 6.36 -2.33 -8.45
C GLY A 234 7.76 -2.22 -7.88
N LEU A 235 8.69 -1.62 -8.60
CA LEU A 235 10.08 -1.43 -8.20
C LEU A 235 10.50 0.03 -8.36
N ILE A 236 11.36 0.50 -7.47
CA ILE A 236 12.11 1.74 -7.63
C ILE A 236 13.57 1.41 -7.31
N ALA A 237 14.49 1.78 -8.18
CA ALA A 237 15.91 1.56 -7.94
C ALA A 237 16.36 2.27 -6.64
N PRO A 238 17.07 1.56 -5.73
CA PRO A 238 17.52 2.15 -4.49
C PRO A 238 18.58 3.23 -4.74
N ASP A 239 18.53 4.28 -3.95
CA ASP A 239 19.46 5.40 -3.98
C ASP A 239 19.83 5.84 -2.56
N GLU A 240 20.51 6.96 -2.41
CA GLU A 240 20.94 7.50 -1.12
C GLU A 240 19.80 7.68 -0.13
N LYS A 241 18.59 8.06 -0.58
CA LYS A 241 17.39 8.16 0.29
C LYS A 241 17.00 6.80 0.85
N THR A 242 17.07 5.76 0.00
CA THR A 242 16.79 4.37 0.41
C THR A 242 17.82 3.89 1.42
N PHE A 243 19.10 4.16 1.18
CA PHE A 243 20.17 3.73 2.07
C PHE A 243 20.08 4.44 3.43
N GLU A 244 19.81 5.74 3.44
CA GLU A 244 19.63 6.50 4.69
C GLU A 244 18.41 6.01 5.48
N TYR A 245 17.31 5.69 4.81
CA TYR A 245 16.13 5.12 5.47
C TYR A 245 16.42 3.77 6.12
N CYS A 246 17.21 2.90 5.47
CA CYS A 246 17.58 1.57 6.00
C CYS A 246 18.59 1.64 7.14
N LYS A 247 19.42 2.68 7.16
CA LYS A 247 20.54 2.82 8.10
C LYS A 247 20.06 2.84 9.54
N GLY A 248 20.65 1.95 10.35
CA GLY A 248 20.37 1.89 11.79
C GLY A 248 19.04 1.20 12.16
N ARG A 249 18.24 0.73 11.20
CA ARG A 249 17.04 -0.06 11.50
C ARG A 249 17.43 -1.35 12.24
N PRO A 250 16.55 -1.87 13.12
CA PRO A 250 16.87 -3.00 14.00
C PRO A 250 17.46 -4.22 13.30
N HIS A 251 16.88 -4.62 12.13
CA HIS A 251 17.29 -5.78 11.36
C HIS A 251 18.15 -5.44 10.13
N ALA A 252 18.55 -4.16 9.96
CA ALA A 252 19.50 -3.77 8.93
C ALA A 252 20.92 -4.26 9.27
N PRO A 253 21.76 -4.56 8.27
CA PRO A 253 23.16 -4.94 8.50
C PRO A 253 23.94 -3.83 9.20
N LYS A 254 24.99 -4.20 9.93
CA LYS A 254 25.79 -3.26 10.72
C LYS A 254 27.30 -3.47 10.43
N GLY A 255 28.10 -2.41 10.62
CA GLY A 255 29.55 -2.49 10.46
C GLY A 255 29.97 -3.01 9.09
N ALA A 256 30.88 -3.99 9.04
CA ALA A 256 31.39 -4.55 7.79
C ALA A 256 30.31 -5.16 6.89
N GLN A 257 29.22 -5.69 7.48
CA GLN A 257 28.08 -6.21 6.69
C GLN A 257 27.32 -5.07 6.00
N TRP A 258 27.21 -3.91 6.63
CA TRP A 258 26.62 -2.72 6.02
C TRP A 258 27.43 -2.26 4.80
N GLU A 259 28.76 -2.18 4.94
CA GLU A 259 29.65 -1.77 3.84
C GLU A 259 29.59 -2.76 2.65
N ALA A 260 29.54 -4.04 2.94
CA ALA A 260 29.36 -5.07 1.91
C ALA A 260 27.99 -4.94 1.21
N ALA A 261 26.92 -4.73 1.97
CA ALA A 261 25.58 -4.51 1.45
C ALA A 261 25.54 -3.24 0.58
N MET A 262 26.09 -2.12 1.04
CA MET A 262 26.17 -0.87 0.28
C MET A 262 26.90 -1.03 -1.05
N THR A 263 27.98 -1.83 -1.07
CA THR A 263 28.71 -2.11 -2.31
C THR A 263 27.83 -2.81 -3.34
N TRP A 264 26.99 -3.75 -2.91
CA TRP A 264 26.06 -4.44 -3.79
C TRP A 264 24.83 -3.58 -4.13
N TRP A 265 24.23 -2.90 -3.16
CA TRP A 265 23.02 -2.09 -3.37
C TRP A 265 23.22 -0.99 -4.41
N LYS A 266 24.43 -0.40 -4.47
CA LYS A 266 24.79 0.61 -5.49
C LYS A 266 24.84 0.07 -6.91
N THR A 267 24.75 -1.24 -7.12
CA THR A 267 24.68 -1.87 -8.44
C THR A 267 23.23 -2.15 -8.89
N LEU A 268 22.26 -1.95 -7.98
CA LEU A 268 20.86 -2.28 -8.20
C LEU A 268 20.10 -1.15 -8.91
N PHE A 269 20.37 -1.01 -10.19
CA PHE A 269 19.64 -0.13 -11.11
C PHE A 269 19.60 -0.79 -12.48
N SER A 270 18.63 -0.42 -13.31
CA SER A 270 18.54 -0.90 -14.69
C SER A 270 19.64 -0.33 -15.55
N ASP A 271 20.27 -1.18 -16.37
CA ASP A 271 21.28 -0.75 -17.32
C ASP A 271 20.64 0.18 -18.37
N GLU A 272 21.42 1.11 -18.94
CA GLU A 272 20.90 2.12 -19.88
C GLU A 272 20.22 1.48 -21.10
N ASP A 273 20.81 0.43 -21.66
CA ASP A 273 20.31 -0.31 -22.81
C ASP A 273 19.43 -1.53 -22.44
N ALA A 274 18.90 -1.60 -21.23
CA ALA A 274 18.06 -2.70 -20.81
C ALA A 274 16.78 -2.77 -21.66
N HIS A 275 16.34 -4.00 -21.95
CA HIS A 275 15.12 -4.22 -22.72
C HIS A 275 13.86 -4.00 -21.88
N TRP A 276 12.90 -3.25 -22.46
CA TRP A 276 11.59 -3.01 -21.87
C TRP A 276 10.50 -3.51 -22.83
N ASP A 277 9.64 -4.40 -22.33
CA ASP A 277 8.50 -4.90 -23.11
C ASP A 277 7.41 -3.83 -23.25
N LYS A 278 7.35 -2.88 -22.32
CA LYS A 278 6.41 -1.76 -22.33
C LYS A 278 7.01 -0.53 -21.65
N VAL A 279 6.78 0.63 -22.24
CA VAL A 279 7.19 1.92 -21.68
C VAL A 279 6.00 2.86 -21.61
N VAL A 280 5.80 3.53 -20.48
CA VAL A 280 4.80 4.58 -20.28
C VAL A 280 5.52 5.80 -19.71
N THR A 281 5.38 6.94 -20.38
CA THR A 281 5.96 8.21 -19.93
C THR A 281 4.83 9.18 -19.60
N ILE A 282 4.96 9.88 -18.48
CA ILE A 282 4.06 10.95 -18.03
C ILE A 282 4.94 12.11 -17.56
N ARG A 283 4.56 13.33 -17.95
CA ARG A 283 5.22 14.52 -17.40
C ARG A 283 4.62 14.85 -16.05
N GLY A 284 5.46 15.09 -15.07
CA GLY A 284 5.03 15.45 -13.70
C GLY A 284 4.19 16.73 -13.66
N GLU A 285 4.50 17.70 -14.53
CA GLU A 285 3.76 18.94 -14.66
C GLU A 285 2.33 18.75 -15.17
N ASP A 286 2.05 17.66 -15.87
CA ASP A 286 0.71 17.35 -16.41
C ASP A 286 -0.17 16.60 -15.39
N ILE A 287 0.40 16.22 -14.23
CA ILE A 287 -0.35 15.59 -13.14
C ILE A 287 -0.96 16.68 -12.25
N ALA A 288 -2.27 16.59 -12.04
CA ALA A 288 -3.00 17.42 -11.10
C ALA A 288 -3.40 16.62 -9.85
N PRO A 289 -3.83 17.26 -8.76
CA PRO A 289 -4.54 16.58 -7.69
C PRO A 289 -5.76 15.84 -8.24
N VAL A 290 -5.85 14.52 -8.00
CA VAL A 290 -6.88 13.66 -8.59
C VAL A 290 -7.76 13.00 -7.54
N VAL A 291 -8.95 12.61 -7.96
CA VAL A 291 -9.92 11.86 -7.13
C VAL A 291 -10.63 10.82 -7.98
N THR A 292 -10.94 9.66 -7.41
CA THR A 292 -11.77 8.68 -8.11
C THR A 292 -13.24 9.08 -8.04
N TRP A 293 -13.96 8.98 -9.17
CA TRP A 293 -15.39 9.26 -9.26
C TRP A 293 -16.25 7.98 -9.26
N GLY A 294 -15.67 6.84 -9.64
CA GLY A 294 -16.38 5.57 -9.78
C GLY A 294 -15.92 4.51 -8.77
N THR A 295 -16.14 3.24 -9.14
CA THR A 295 -15.91 2.06 -8.30
C THR A 295 -14.61 1.33 -8.61
N SER A 296 -13.69 1.98 -9.33
CA SER A 296 -12.38 1.46 -9.69
C SER A 296 -11.32 2.54 -9.54
N PRO A 297 -10.06 2.21 -9.18
CA PRO A 297 -8.96 3.17 -9.20
C PRO A 297 -8.67 3.79 -10.58
N GLU A 298 -9.10 3.14 -11.68
CA GLU A 298 -8.99 3.72 -13.03
C GLU A 298 -10.06 4.79 -13.32
N ASP A 299 -11.14 4.82 -12.53
CA ASP A 299 -12.19 5.84 -12.63
C ASP A 299 -11.75 7.14 -11.94
N VAL A 300 -10.66 7.73 -12.40
CA VAL A 300 -9.99 8.88 -11.79
C VAL A 300 -9.96 10.08 -12.72
N LEU A 301 -10.16 11.26 -12.13
CA LEU A 301 -10.08 12.55 -12.84
C LEU A 301 -9.42 13.62 -11.95
N PRO A 302 -8.88 14.69 -12.56
CA PRO A 302 -8.50 15.88 -11.81
C PRO A 302 -9.69 16.40 -10.99
N ILE A 303 -9.43 16.88 -9.78
CA ILE A 303 -10.47 17.43 -8.88
C ILE A 303 -11.27 18.57 -9.52
N THR A 304 -10.67 19.28 -10.46
CA THR A 304 -11.29 20.38 -11.22
C THR A 304 -12.23 19.92 -12.32
N ALA A 305 -12.31 18.62 -12.59
CA ALA A 305 -13.19 18.07 -13.60
C ALA A 305 -14.62 17.87 -13.08
N SER A 306 -15.53 17.52 -13.98
CA SER A 306 -16.90 17.09 -13.66
C SER A 306 -17.05 15.59 -13.81
N VAL A 307 -18.02 15.02 -13.09
CA VAL A 307 -18.44 13.62 -13.19
C VAL A 307 -18.77 13.30 -14.67
N PRO A 308 -18.13 12.27 -15.29
CA PRO A 308 -18.30 11.98 -16.70
C PRO A 308 -19.67 11.38 -16.99
N ALA A 309 -20.14 11.58 -18.23
CA ALA A 309 -21.35 10.90 -18.71
C ALA A 309 -21.02 9.52 -19.30
N PRO A 310 -21.90 8.52 -19.21
CA PRO A 310 -21.69 7.23 -19.89
C PRO A 310 -21.40 7.35 -21.39
N SER A 311 -21.92 8.39 -22.05
CA SER A 311 -21.66 8.70 -23.46
C SER A 311 -20.22 9.10 -23.78
N ASP A 312 -19.44 9.47 -22.77
CA ASP A 312 -18.03 9.85 -22.94
C ASP A 312 -17.12 8.60 -23.10
N PHE A 313 -17.68 7.43 -22.87
CA PHE A 313 -17.00 6.13 -22.95
C PHE A 313 -17.40 5.36 -24.23
N LYS A 314 -16.65 4.29 -24.54
CA LYS A 314 -16.90 3.43 -25.70
C LYS A 314 -16.97 1.95 -25.28
N GLY A 315 -17.74 1.16 -26.06
CA GLY A 315 -17.84 -0.29 -25.86
C GLY A 315 -18.35 -0.65 -24.45
N GLY A 316 -17.80 -1.69 -23.85
CA GLY A 316 -18.20 -2.17 -22.52
C GLY A 316 -17.98 -1.16 -21.38
N LYS A 317 -17.17 -0.12 -21.59
CA LYS A 317 -16.98 0.94 -20.59
C LYS A 317 -18.21 1.84 -20.42
N VAL A 318 -19.10 1.91 -21.38
CA VAL A 318 -20.39 2.65 -21.25
C VAL A 318 -21.24 2.08 -20.11
N ASP A 319 -21.43 0.76 -20.10
CA ASP A 319 -22.24 0.10 -19.07
C ASP A 319 -21.51 0.06 -17.71
N ALA A 320 -20.18 -0.06 -17.72
CA ALA A 320 -19.37 0.06 -16.50
C ALA A 320 -19.53 1.44 -15.87
N ALA A 321 -19.40 2.52 -16.65
CA ALA A 321 -19.59 3.89 -16.18
C ALA A 321 -21.01 4.12 -15.63
N ARG A 322 -22.04 3.59 -16.31
CA ARG A 322 -23.41 3.68 -15.80
C ARG A 322 -23.57 3.02 -14.43
N ARG A 323 -23.07 1.78 -14.27
CA ARG A 323 -23.11 1.07 -12.98
C ARG A 323 -22.33 1.80 -11.88
N SER A 324 -21.14 2.32 -12.21
CA SER A 324 -20.36 3.12 -11.26
C SER A 324 -21.09 4.36 -10.80
N LEU A 325 -21.73 5.11 -11.71
CA LEU A 325 -22.53 6.30 -11.37
C LEU A 325 -23.74 5.95 -10.48
N ASP A 326 -24.46 4.88 -10.84
CA ASP A 326 -25.61 4.41 -10.07
C ASP A 326 -25.20 4.00 -8.65
N TYR A 327 -24.11 3.19 -8.52
CA TYR A 327 -23.61 2.78 -7.21
C TYR A 327 -23.12 3.96 -6.38
N MET A 328 -22.31 4.82 -6.99
CA MET A 328 -21.77 6.02 -6.34
C MET A 328 -22.83 7.11 -6.12
N GLY A 329 -24.03 6.97 -6.69
CA GLY A 329 -25.10 7.97 -6.58
C GLY A 329 -24.64 9.34 -7.09
N LEU A 330 -23.96 9.37 -8.24
CA LEU A 330 -23.47 10.58 -8.87
C LEU A 330 -24.25 10.90 -10.16
N THR A 331 -24.43 12.19 -10.40
CA THR A 331 -25.04 12.70 -11.63
C THR A 331 -23.96 13.21 -12.57
N ALA A 332 -24.00 12.78 -13.83
CA ALA A 332 -23.09 13.27 -14.86
C ALA A 332 -23.13 14.80 -14.97
N GLY A 333 -21.98 15.42 -15.18
CA GLY A 333 -21.82 16.87 -15.27
C GLY A 333 -21.68 17.59 -13.92
N THR A 334 -21.92 16.93 -12.78
CA THR A 334 -21.66 17.53 -11.46
C THR A 334 -20.16 17.80 -11.29
N PRO A 335 -19.73 19.02 -10.93
CA PRO A 335 -18.33 19.28 -10.60
C PRO A 335 -17.88 18.38 -9.44
N LEU A 336 -16.73 17.70 -9.58
CA LEU A 336 -16.22 16.83 -8.52
C LEU A 336 -16.05 17.57 -7.20
N ALA A 337 -15.59 18.81 -7.25
CA ALA A 337 -15.43 19.69 -6.08
C ALA A 337 -16.74 20.06 -5.37
N GLU A 338 -17.91 19.72 -5.92
CA GLU A 338 -19.22 19.95 -5.28
C GLU A 338 -19.81 18.68 -4.65
N VAL A 339 -19.17 17.51 -4.86
CA VAL A 339 -19.67 16.22 -4.35
C VAL A 339 -19.53 16.20 -2.82
N PRO A 340 -20.64 16.09 -2.06
CA PRO A 340 -20.61 16.04 -0.60
C PRO A 340 -20.04 14.70 -0.11
N ILE A 341 -19.49 14.72 1.10
CA ILE A 341 -19.00 13.52 1.80
C ILE A 341 -19.58 13.44 3.21
N ASP A 342 -19.67 12.22 3.73
CA ASP A 342 -20.18 11.92 5.07
C ASP A 342 -19.05 11.51 6.02
N THR A 343 -18.01 10.90 5.47
CA THR A 343 -16.90 10.31 6.23
C THR A 343 -15.55 10.65 5.59
N VAL A 344 -14.51 10.76 6.42
CA VAL A 344 -13.11 10.84 5.99
C VAL A 344 -12.30 9.76 6.68
N PHE A 345 -11.50 9.03 5.88
CA PHE A 345 -10.55 8.05 6.37
C PHE A 345 -9.13 8.38 5.90
N ILE A 346 -8.23 8.61 6.86
CA ILE A 346 -6.79 8.79 6.62
C ILE A 346 -6.06 7.63 7.28
N GLY A 347 -5.36 6.80 6.50
CA GLY A 347 -4.70 5.59 6.98
C GLY A 347 -4.35 4.62 5.87
N SER A 348 -4.32 3.35 6.18
CA SER A 348 -3.96 2.21 5.32
C SER A 348 -2.45 2.04 5.07
N CYS A 349 -2.05 0.89 4.52
CA CYS A 349 -0.65 0.66 4.09
C CYS A 349 -0.19 1.65 3.00
N THR A 350 -1.12 2.29 2.31
CA THR A 350 -0.82 3.27 1.27
C THR A 350 -0.40 4.61 1.87
N ASN A 351 -1.16 5.14 2.84
CA ASN A 351 -0.99 6.50 3.36
C ASN A 351 -1.24 6.61 4.88
N GLY A 352 -0.67 5.69 5.65
CA GLY A 352 -0.70 5.73 7.12
C GLY A 352 0.67 6.00 7.76
N ARG A 353 1.64 6.53 7.01
CA ARG A 353 3.00 6.81 7.49
C ARG A 353 3.11 8.23 8.04
N ILE A 354 4.22 8.52 8.73
CA ILE A 354 4.38 9.81 9.42
C ILE A 354 4.27 11.02 8.48
N GLU A 355 4.79 10.95 7.25
CA GLU A 355 4.68 12.03 6.27
C GLU A 355 3.25 12.28 5.80
N ASP A 356 2.46 11.21 5.66
CA ASP A 356 1.04 11.30 5.32
C ASP A 356 0.26 12.06 6.40
N LEU A 357 0.57 11.74 7.67
CA LEU A 357 -0.04 12.42 8.83
C LEU A 357 0.40 13.89 8.91
N ARG A 358 1.68 14.18 8.67
CA ARG A 358 2.19 15.56 8.62
C ARG A 358 1.50 16.38 7.53
N ALA A 359 1.35 15.79 6.32
CA ALA A 359 0.70 16.48 5.20
C ALA A 359 -0.77 16.79 5.51
N ALA A 360 -1.52 15.85 6.08
CA ALA A 360 -2.90 16.07 6.48
C ALA A 360 -3.02 17.08 7.64
N ALA A 361 -2.17 16.96 8.67
CA ALA A 361 -2.15 17.86 9.82
C ALA A 361 -1.84 19.31 9.42
N ALA A 362 -0.99 19.53 8.42
CA ALA A 362 -0.69 20.87 7.91
C ALA A 362 -1.93 21.58 7.37
N ILE A 363 -2.82 20.84 6.69
CA ILE A 363 -4.11 21.36 6.19
C ILE A 363 -5.10 21.62 7.34
N LEU A 364 -5.10 20.77 8.38
CA LEU A 364 -6.06 20.81 9.50
C LEU A 364 -5.72 21.84 10.57
N LYS A 365 -4.46 22.26 10.66
CA LYS A 365 -3.98 23.13 11.74
C LYS A 365 -4.84 24.39 11.90
N GLY A 366 -5.46 24.54 13.07
CA GLY A 366 -6.34 25.65 13.41
C GLY A 366 -7.72 25.62 12.73
N LYS A 367 -8.07 24.54 12.07
CA LYS A 367 -9.38 24.34 11.43
C LYS A 367 -10.17 23.24 12.13
N LYS A 368 -11.47 23.18 11.86
CA LYS A 368 -12.40 22.14 12.31
C LYS A 368 -12.96 21.40 11.11
N ILE A 369 -13.26 20.11 11.31
CA ILE A 369 -14.03 19.36 10.32
C ILE A 369 -15.45 19.90 10.25
N LYS A 370 -16.12 19.66 9.12
CA LYS A 370 -17.51 20.06 8.91
C LYS A 370 -18.42 19.38 9.94
N ASP A 371 -19.33 20.14 10.52
CA ASP A 371 -20.31 19.60 11.47
C ASP A 371 -21.11 18.43 10.87
N GLY A 372 -21.25 17.36 11.66
CA GLY A 372 -21.95 16.14 11.26
C GLY A 372 -21.12 15.16 10.42
N LEU A 373 -19.88 15.51 10.07
CA LEU A 373 -18.98 14.61 9.35
C LEU A 373 -18.23 13.71 10.35
N ARG A 374 -18.12 12.41 10.02
CA ARG A 374 -17.24 11.48 10.74
C ARG A 374 -15.85 11.50 10.11
N ALA A 375 -14.82 11.71 10.90
CA ALA A 375 -13.45 11.67 10.40
C ALA A 375 -12.57 10.82 11.32
N MET A 376 -11.79 9.91 10.72
CA MET A 376 -10.84 9.10 11.48
C MET A 376 -9.46 9.12 10.84
N VAL A 377 -8.43 9.09 11.68
CA VAL A 377 -7.04 8.93 11.29
C VAL A 377 -6.44 7.74 12.02
N VAL A 378 -5.85 6.84 11.24
CA VAL A 378 -5.31 5.56 11.70
C VAL A 378 -3.83 5.51 11.34
N PRO A 379 -2.93 5.73 12.31
CA PRO A 379 -1.49 5.53 12.10
C PRO A 379 -1.19 4.11 11.63
N GLY A 380 -0.25 3.94 10.72
CA GLY A 380 0.04 2.64 10.13
C GLY A 380 0.78 1.67 11.05
N SER A 381 1.45 2.16 12.10
CA SER A 381 2.07 1.36 13.14
C SER A 381 2.02 2.09 14.49
N GLY A 382 2.24 1.35 15.57
CA GLY A 382 2.36 1.96 16.89
C GLY A 382 3.57 2.89 17.01
N LEU A 383 4.64 2.66 16.23
CA LEU A 383 5.79 3.57 16.17
C LEU A 383 5.43 4.87 15.45
N VAL A 384 4.73 4.82 14.32
CA VAL A 384 4.20 6.03 13.65
C VAL A 384 3.28 6.78 14.58
N ARG A 385 2.41 6.08 15.32
CA ARG A 385 1.51 6.69 16.28
C ARG A 385 2.28 7.43 17.37
N ALA A 386 3.27 6.78 18.00
CA ALA A 386 4.10 7.38 19.04
C ALA A 386 4.85 8.61 18.52
N GLN A 387 5.43 8.53 17.32
CA GLN A 387 6.11 9.66 16.69
C GLN A 387 5.15 10.82 16.40
N ALA A 388 3.96 10.54 15.90
CA ALA A 388 2.94 11.56 15.64
C ALA A 388 2.46 12.25 16.93
N GLU A 389 2.38 11.50 18.04
CA GLU A 389 2.06 12.05 19.36
C GLU A 389 3.20 12.94 19.88
N GLU A 390 4.46 12.51 19.73
CA GLU A 390 5.64 13.30 20.10
C GLU A 390 5.77 14.60 19.32
N GLU A 391 5.46 14.57 18.02
CA GLU A 391 5.44 15.73 17.13
C GLU A 391 4.22 16.64 17.33
N GLY A 392 3.26 16.27 18.18
CA GLY A 392 2.04 17.02 18.42
C GLY A 392 1.00 16.92 17.29
N LEU A 393 1.18 16.04 16.31
CA LEU A 393 0.24 15.86 15.21
C LEU A 393 -1.09 15.29 15.69
N ALA A 394 -1.05 14.34 16.65
CA ALA A 394 -2.24 13.76 17.26
C ALA A 394 -3.19 14.84 17.80
N GLN A 395 -2.65 15.87 18.48
CA GLN A 395 -3.46 16.95 19.02
C GLN A 395 -4.11 17.79 17.92
N ILE A 396 -3.41 18.03 16.80
CA ILE A 396 -3.98 18.74 15.65
C ILE A 396 -5.21 17.99 15.09
N PHE A 397 -5.12 16.66 14.94
CA PHE A 397 -6.24 15.83 14.48
C PHE A 397 -7.41 15.85 15.49
N ILE A 398 -7.12 15.67 16.77
CA ILE A 398 -8.14 15.69 17.85
C ILE A 398 -8.82 17.07 17.90
N ASP A 399 -8.03 18.16 17.88
CA ASP A 399 -8.56 19.52 17.89
C ASP A 399 -9.41 19.80 16.64
N ALA A 400 -9.05 19.26 15.49
CA ALA A 400 -9.86 19.36 14.29
C ALA A 400 -11.17 18.56 14.38
N GLY A 401 -11.27 17.55 15.23
CA GLY A 401 -12.46 16.70 15.40
C GLY A 401 -12.33 15.29 14.81
N PHE A 402 -11.11 14.87 14.49
CA PHE A 402 -10.85 13.49 14.05
C PHE A 402 -10.81 12.52 15.22
N GLU A 403 -11.28 11.30 15.00
CA GLU A 403 -11.02 10.17 15.86
C GLU A 403 -9.54 9.72 15.70
N TRP A 404 -8.73 9.89 16.76
CA TRP A 404 -7.34 9.41 16.81
C TRP A 404 -7.30 7.94 17.21
N ARG A 405 -6.94 7.07 16.27
CA ARG A 405 -7.08 5.61 16.38
C ARG A 405 -5.76 4.92 16.74
N LEU A 406 -5.84 3.64 17.11
CA LEU A 406 -4.71 2.72 17.21
C LEU A 406 -4.35 2.17 15.82
N ALA A 407 -3.12 1.64 15.69
CA ALA A 407 -2.61 1.12 14.41
C ALA A 407 -3.33 -0.15 13.95
N GLY A 408 -3.58 -0.25 12.64
CA GLY A 408 -4.21 -1.38 11.97
C GLY A 408 -4.70 -1.02 10.56
N CYS A 409 -5.21 -1.98 9.81
CA CYS A 409 -5.75 -1.77 8.46
C CYS A 409 -7.07 -0.99 8.48
N SER A 410 -7.84 -1.07 9.58
CA SER A 410 -9.06 -0.28 9.80
C SER A 410 -10.04 -0.36 8.60
N MET A 411 -10.60 0.77 8.21
CA MET A 411 -11.58 0.89 7.12
C MET A 411 -11.03 0.53 5.73
N CYS A 412 -9.72 0.27 5.57
CA CYS A 412 -9.16 -0.06 4.26
C CYS A 412 -9.82 -1.31 3.61
N LEU A 413 -10.30 -2.27 4.41
CA LEU A 413 -10.89 -3.50 3.91
C LEU A 413 -12.14 -4.00 4.66
N ALA A 414 -12.62 -3.26 5.64
CA ALA A 414 -13.85 -3.57 6.37
C ALA A 414 -13.93 -4.99 6.99
N MET A 415 -12.79 -5.59 7.35
CA MET A 415 -12.71 -6.88 8.08
C MET A 415 -12.73 -6.71 9.59
N ASN A 416 -12.86 -5.49 10.07
CA ASN A 416 -12.92 -5.07 11.46
C ASN A 416 -14.14 -4.15 11.66
N PRO A 417 -14.42 -3.66 12.87
CA PRO A 417 -15.58 -2.81 13.13
C PRO A 417 -15.62 -1.46 12.40
N ASP A 418 -14.48 -1.02 11.83
CA ASP A 418 -14.40 0.25 11.12
C ASP A 418 -14.96 0.09 9.70
N GLN A 419 -16.25 0.41 9.52
CA GLN A 419 -16.97 0.24 8.26
C GLN A 419 -17.82 1.47 7.96
N LEU A 420 -18.12 1.64 6.66
CA LEU A 420 -19.12 2.59 6.16
C LEU A 420 -20.52 1.98 6.25
N ALA A 421 -21.50 2.80 6.58
CA ALA A 421 -22.89 2.45 6.43
C ALA A 421 -23.32 2.45 4.96
N PRO A 422 -24.40 1.72 4.59
CA PRO A 422 -24.93 1.74 3.22
C PRO A 422 -25.30 3.16 2.77
N GLY A 423 -24.76 3.57 1.62
CA GLY A 423 -24.96 4.89 1.04
C GLY A 423 -24.00 5.97 1.55
N GLU A 424 -23.28 5.73 2.64
CA GLU A 424 -22.28 6.65 3.20
C GLU A 424 -21.13 6.87 2.23
N ARG A 425 -20.73 8.14 2.04
CA ARG A 425 -19.70 8.55 1.09
C ARG A 425 -18.42 8.95 1.82
N CYS A 426 -17.31 8.31 1.47
CA CYS A 426 -16.03 8.50 2.13
C CYS A 426 -14.98 9.12 1.21
N ALA A 427 -14.30 10.16 1.68
CA ALA A 427 -13.02 10.60 1.15
C ALA A 427 -11.90 9.79 1.84
N ALA A 428 -11.19 8.94 1.09
CA ALA A 428 -10.29 7.95 1.67
C ALA A 428 -8.89 7.96 1.06
N THR A 429 -7.89 7.72 1.89
CA THR A 429 -6.51 7.50 1.45
C THR A 429 -6.20 6.02 1.20
N SER A 430 -7.21 5.17 1.21
CA SER A 430 -7.11 3.74 0.87
C SER A 430 -6.57 3.51 -0.55
N ASN A 431 -6.33 2.25 -0.88
CA ASN A 431 -5.80 1.83 -2.19
C ASN A 431 -6.89 1.33 -3.14
N ARG A 432 -8.03 0.84 -2.63
CA ARG A 432 -9.13 0.25 -3.39
C ARG A 432 -10.46 0.88 -3.01
N ASN A 433 -11.34 1.00 -4.00
CA ASN A 433 -12.69 1.58 -3.85
C ASN A 433 -13.78 0.78 -4.59
N PHE A 434 -13.57 -0.51 -4.86
CA PHE A 434 -14.61 -1.33 -5.45
C PHE A 434 -15.82 -1.46 -4.50
N GLU A 435 -16.97 -1.82 -5.07
CA GLU A 435 -18.24 -1.95 -4.35
C GLU A 435 -18.11 -2.79 -3.07
N GLY A 436 -18.50 -2.22 -1.93
CA GLY A 436 -18.46 -2.88 -0.63
C GLY A 436 -17.08 -2.95 0.04
N ARG A 437 -16.01 -2.42 -0.56
CA ARG A 437 -14.64 -2.52 0.01
C ARG A 437 -14.51 -1.99 1.43
N GLN A 438 -15.13 -0.85 1.73
CA GLN A 438 -15.11 -0.22 3.05
C GLN A 438 -16.40 -0.45 3.86
N GLY A 439 -17.26 -1.36 3.43
CA GLY A 439 -18.57 -1.67 4.01
C GLY A 439 -19.63 -1.83 2.92
N LYS A 440 -20.60 -2.69 3.16
CA LYS A 440 -21.67 -2.98 2.18
C LYS A 440 -22.44 -1.72 1.80
N GLY A 441 -22.41 -1.35 0.51
CA GLY A 441 -23.05 -0.16 -0.02
C GLY A 441 -22.33 1.16 0.28
N GLY A 442 -21.13 1.12 0.89
CA GLY A 442 -20.28 2.28 1.10
C GLY A 442 -19.70 2.81 -0.21
N ARG A 443 -19.57 4.12 -0.35
CA ARG A 443 -19.13 4.85 -1.54
C ARG A 443 -17.79 5.52 -1.28
N THR A 444 -16.73 5.07 -1.91
CA THR A 444 -15.36 5.52 -1.60
C THR A 444 -14.73 6.29 -2.75
N HIS A 445 -14.22 7.49 -2.45
CA HIS A 445 -13.38 8.29 -3.33
C HIS A 445 -11.93 8.23 -2.84
N LEU A 446 -11.02 7.73 -3.68
CA LEU A 446 -9.58 7.68 -3.37
C LEU A 446 -8.94 9.03 -3.67
N MET A 447 -8.10 9.50 -2.75
CA MET A 447 -7.35 10.74 -2.88
C MET A 447 -6.14 10.80 -1.96
N SER A 448 -5.33 11.84 -2.09
CA SER A 448 -4.17 12.06 -1.23
C SER A 448 -4.57 12.46 0.21
N PRO A 449 -3.68 12.26 1.23
CA PRO A 449 -3.95 12.65 2.60
C PRO A 449 -4.31 14.13 2.78
N ALA A 450 -3.62 15.01 2.08
CA ALA A 450 -3.90 16.45 2.14
C ALA A 450 -5.28 16.78 1.53
N MET A 451 -5.68 16.12 0.42
CA MET A 451 -7.02 16.30 -0.14
C MET A 451 -8.11 15.74 0.77
N ALA A 452 -7.88 14.58 1.42
CA ALA A 452 -8.81 14.02 2.38
C ALA A 452 -9.00 14.95 3.60
N ALA A 453 -7.92 15.56 4.07
CA ALA A 453 -7.97 16.57 5.14
C ALA A 453 -8.73 17.85 4.70
N ALA A 454 -8.51 18.32 3.47
CA ALA A 454 -9.25 19.44 2.91
C ALA A 454 -10.75 19.12 2.78
N ALA A 455 -11.08 17.92 2.32
CA ALA A 455 -12.45 17.45 2.23
C ALA A 455 -13.13 17.37 3.62
N ALA A 456 -12.41 16.98 4.67
CA ALA A 456 -12.94 16.98 6.04
C ALA A 456 -13.37 18.36 6.51
N VAL A 457 -12.60 19.40 6.18
CA VAL A 457 -12.90 20.79 6.57
C VAL A 457 -14.13 21.31 5.83
N THR A 458 -14.27 21.02 4.55
CA THR A 458 -15.35 21.56 3.70
C THR A 458 -16.62 20.72 3.68
N GLY A 459 -16.54 19.44 4.02
CA GLY A 459 -17.63 18.47 3.91
C GLY A 459 -17.94 18.03 2.46
N ARG A 460 -17.00 18.26 1.54
CA ARG A 460 -17.10 17.88 0.12
C ARG A 460 -15.72 17.58 -0.45
N LEU A 461 -15.66 16.91 -1.61
CA LEU A 461 -14.40 16.75 -2.34
C LEU A 461 -13.82 18.16 -2.61
N THR A 462 -12.52 18.35 -2.35
CA THR A 462 -11.93 19.69 -2.35
C THR A 462 -10.54 19.69 -2.96
N ASP A 463 -10.26 20.68 -3.76
CA ASP A 463 -8.91 20.94 -4.26
C ASP A 463 -8.04 21.46 -3.12
N VAL A 464 -7.04 20.68 -2.72
CA VAL A 464 -6.15 21.07 -1.62
C VAL A 464 -5.41 22.38 -1.88
N ARG A 465 -5.20 22.74 -3.14
CA ARG A 465 -4.52 23.99 -3.54
C ARG A 465 -5.26 25.25 -3.10
N GLU A 466 -6.56 25.15 -2.82
CA GLU A 466 -7.36 26.23 -2.25
C GLU A 466 -7.05 26.49 -0.75
N MET A 467 -6.31 25.58 -0.10
CA MET A 467 -6.02 25.62 1.34
C MET A 467 -4.52 25.67 1.69
N MET A 468 -3.66 25.68 0.68
CA MET A 468 -2.20 25.76 0.81
C MET A 468 -1.70 27.20 1.02
#